data_b5495ac94a5c1783a9a798a15c7b2e60
#
_entry.id   b5495ac94a5c1783a9a798a15c7b2e60
#
_cell.length_a   1.000
_cell.length_b   1.000
_cell.length_c   1.000
_cell.angle_alpha   90.00
_cell.angle_beta   90.00
_cell.angle_gamma   90.00
#
_symmetry.space_group_name_H-M   'P 1'
#
loop_
_entity.id
_entity.type
_entity.pdbx_description
1 polymer ?
#
loop_
_entity_poly.entity_id
_entity_poly.type
_entity_poly.pdbx_seq_one_letter_code
_entity_poly.pdbx_strand_id
1 'polypeptide(L)'
;PTTVNYLEEKAVLKLETRTVQLSSKNKLQTLVDLIEHLGNQPGIVFCNLRDSIDSVSRFLDKKNIKHSCFSGGMEQKDRERALIKFRNRTSQILIATDLASRGIDVPELKFIIHYEMSRTLEEYTHRNGRVGRVKSKGTAYVLKEENRDLPEFVKNSRAVNISKKSVRKAQFWETLFISGGRKDKISKGDIAGLFFKQGNITKDQLGIIELKQDCAFVAVPKSIADQLVNKLNNTRLKKKKVRVTVLQS
;
A
#
# COMPACT_ATOMS: atom_id res chain seq x y z
N PRO A 1 -9.91 47.42 0.89
CA PRO A 1 -9.81 46.03 0.41
C PRO A 1 -8.72 45.35 1.19
N THR A 2 -9.12 44.48 2.12
CA THR A 2 -8.21 43.69 2.96
C THR A 2 -7.73 42.50 2.11
N THR A 3 -6.47 42.56 1.69
CA THR A 3 -5.81 41.41 1.02
C THR A 3 -5.55 40.37 2.09
N VAL A 4 -6.34 39.30 2.12
CA VAL A 4 -6.07 38.11 2.94
C VAL A 4 -4.98 37.33 2.25
N ASN A 5 -3.76 37.46 2.78
CA ASN A 5 -2.60 36.68 2.32
C ASN A 5 -2.73 35.26 2.89
N TYR A 6 -3.31 34.35 2.15
CA TYR A 6 -3.22 32.91 2.39
C TYR A 6 -1.81 32.43 2.04
N LEU A 7 -0.83 32.84 2.80
CA LEU A 7 0.40 32.06 2.94
C LEU A 7 0.03 30.88 3.83
N GLU A 8 -0.41 29.81 3.18
CA GLU A 8 -0.45 28.50 3.80
C GLU A 8 0.89 28.27 4.50
N GLU A 9 0.86 28.13 5.83
CA GLU A 9 1.95 27.48 6.55
C GLU A 9 2.18 26.14 5.86
N LYS A 10 3.21 26.08 5.00
CA LYS A 10 3.70 24.81 4.47
C LYS A 10 4.05 23.97 5.68
N ALA A 11 3.16 23.07 6.05
CA ALA A 11 3.42 22.05 7.06
C ALA A 11 4.76 21.44 6.68
N VAL A 12 5.80 21.75 7.47
CA VAL A 12 7.16 21.24 7.24
C VAL A 12 7.03 19.73 7.30
N LEU A 13 7.01 19.11 6.13
CA LEU A 13 6.99 17.66 6.01
C LEU A 13 8.21 17.15 6.77
N LYS A 14 8.00 16.48 7.90
CA LYS A 14 9.07 15.80 8.65
C LYS A 14 9.49 14.54 7.89
N LEU A 15 9.97 14.74 6.66
CA LEU A 15 10.46 13.71 5.79
C LEU A 15 11.96 13.60 5.91
N GLU A 16 12.46 12.45 6.29
CA GLU A 16 13.86 12.12 6.25
C GLU A 16 14.19 11.42 4.93
N THR A 17 15.19 11.91 4.19
CA THR A 17 15.71 11.23 3.01
C THR A 17 16.92 10.39 3.37
N ARG A 18 16.92 9.15 2.95
CA ARG A 18 18.01 8.19 3.18
C ARG A 18 18.46 7.58 1.86
N THR A 19 19.75 7.39 1.72
CA THR A 19 20.36 6.78 0.54
C THR A 19 20.80 5.36 0.86
N VAL A 20 20.46 4.45 -0.01
CA VAL A 20 20.86 3.04 0.06
C VAL A 20 21.80 2.77 -1.11
N GLN A 21 23.05 2.46 -0.79
CA GLN A 21 24.02 2.09 -1.81
C GLN A 21 23.62 0.75 -2.44
N LEU A 22 23.60 0.69 -3.77
CA LEU A 22 23.38 -0.58 -4.46
C LEU A 22 24.55 -1.52 -4.18
N SER A 23 24.26 -2.73 -3.78
CA SER A 23 25.24 -3.81 -3.82
C SER A 23 25.58 -4.08 -5.28
N SER A 24 26.86 -4.23 -5.58
CA SER A 24 27.50 -4.14 -6.91
C SER A 24 26.89 -4.96 -8.07
N LYS A 25 25.84 -5.72 -7.90
CA LYS A 25 25.32 -6.65 -8.92
C LYS A 25 23.83 -6.71 -9.15
N ASN A 26 22.97 -6.22 -8.25
CA ASN A 26 21.54 -6.41 -8.48
C ASN A 26 20.64 -5.41 -7.73
N LYS A 27 20.16 -4.41 -8.45
CA LYS A 27 19.22 -3.38 -7.95
C LYS A 27 17.92 -4.00 -7.38
N LEU A 28 17.41 -5.06 -8.00
CA LEU A 28 16.23 -5.78 -7.52
C LEU A 28 16.48 -6.47 -6.19
N GLN A 29 17.67 -7.08 -6.00
CA GLN A 29 18.01 -7.70 -4.72
C GLN A 29 18.17 -6.64 -3.62
N THR A 30 18.82 -5.50 -3.91
CA THR A 30 18.91 -4.39 -2.94
C THR A 30 17.53 -3.86 -2.54
N LEU A 31 16.57 -3.80 -3.48
CA LEU A 31 15.20 -3.44 -3.17
C LEU A 31 14.55 -4.44 -2.20
N VAL A 32 14.73 -5.75 -2.43
CA VAL A 32 14.23 -6.80 -1.54
C VAL A 32 14.84 -6.67 -0.15
N ASP A 33 16.17 -6.55 -0.06
CA ASP A 33 16.89 -6.42 1.20
C ASP A 33 16.41 -5.18 1.98
N LEU A 34 16.14 -4.08 1.29
CA LEU A 34 15.57 -2.87 1.90
C LEU A 34 14.14 -3.10 2.39
N ILE A 35 13.28 -3.73 1.60
CA ILE A 35 11.89 -4.05 2.01
C ILE A 35 11.91 -4.95 3.25
N GLU A 36 12.75 -5.98 3.28
CA GLU A 36 12.92 -6.86 4.43
C GLU A 36 13.44 -6.11 5.66
N HIS A 37 14.41 -5.20 5.47
CA HIS A 37 14.93 -4.34 6.54
C HIS A 37 13.85 -3.42 7.14
N LEU A 38 12.96 -2.88 6.30
CA LEU A 38 11.85 -2.03 6.71
C LEU A 38 10.73 -2.82 7.39
N GLY A 39 10.69 -4.12 7.15
CA GLY A 39 9.70 -5.03 7.74
C GLY A 39 8.29 -4.79 7.23
N ASN A 40 7.31 -5.22 8.03
CA ASN A 40 5.90 -5.26 7.64
C ASN A 40 5.21 -3.87 7.76
N GLN A 41 5.76 -2.86 7.09
CA GLN A 41 5.24 -1.49 7.08
C GLN A 41 4.71 -1.12 5.69
N PRO A 42 3.63 -0.31 5.60
CA PRO A 42 3.09 0.12 4.32
C PRO A 42 4.00 1.16 3.66
N GLY A 43 4.34 0.91 2.40
CA GLY A 43 5.17 1.80 1.61
C GLY A 43 4.90 1.74 0.11
N ILE A 44 5.40 2.74 -0.61
CA ILE A 44 5.31 2.80 -2.08
C ILE A 44 6.71 2.66 -2.68
N VAL A 45 6.82 1.83 -3.72
CA VAL A 45 7.99 1.73 -4.60
C VAL A 45 7.67 2.47 -5.89
N PHE A 46 8.40 3.55 -6.16
CA PHE A 46 8.20 4.35 -7.36
C PHE A 46 9.10 3.89 -8.51
N CYS A 47 8.45 3.57 -9.62
CA CYS A 47 9.07 3.30 -10.91
C CYS A 47 8.68 4.38 -11.92
N ASN A 48 9.55 4.65 -12.90
CA ASN A 48 9.28 5.63 -13.95
C ASN A 48 8.46 5.02 -15.10
N LEU A 49 8.66 3.73 -15.38
CA LEU A 49 8.09 3.01 -16.51
C LEU A 49 7.25 1.80 -16.04
N ARG A 50 6.30 1.42 -16.89
CA ARG A 50 5.48 0.22 -16.66
C ARG A 50 6.33 -1.05 -16.65
N ASP A 51 7.27 -1.17 -17.59
CA ASP A 51 8.16 -2.34 -17.69
C ASP A 51 8.99 -2.53 -16.41
N SER A 52 9.35 -1.43 -15.75
CA SER A 52 10.02 -1.46 -14.44
C SER A 52 9.11 -1.99 -13.36
N ILE A 53 7.81 -1.62 -13.36
CA ILE A 53 6.80 -2.20 -12.44
C ILE A 53 6.72 -3.70 -12.64
N ASP A 54 6.59 -4.16 -13.88
CA ASP A 54 6.44 -5.58 -14.21
C ASP A 54 7.70 -6.39 -13.80
N SER A 55 8.88 -5.81 -13.97
CA SER A 55 10.15 -6.41 -13.58
C SER A 55 10.28 -6.53 -12.05
N VAL A 56 9.97 -5.45 -11.34
CA VAL A 56 9.97 -5.41 -9.87
C VAL A 56 8.94 -6.39 -9.32
N SER A 57 7.71 -6.37 -9.86
CA SER A 57 6.62 -7.25 -9.45
C SER A 57 7.01 -8.72 -9.56
N ARG A 58 7.46 -9.15 -10.74
CA ARG A 58 7.92 -10.54 -10.95
C ARG A 58 9.04 -10.96 -9.99
N PHE A 59 9.93 -10.03 -9.65
CA PHE A 59 11.01 -10.34 -8.72
C PHE A 59 10.51 -10.45 -7.27
N LEU A 60 9.60 -9.57 -6.84
CA LEU A 60 8.96 -9.65 -5.52
C LEU A 60 8.12 -10.92 -5.37
N ASP A 61 7.42 -11.36 -6.43
CA ASP A 61 6.68 -12.63 -6.44
C ASP A 61 7.60 -13.83 -6.21
N LYS A 62 8.75 -13.89 -6.90
CA LYS A 62 9.78 -14.93 -6.69
C LYS A 62 10.32 -14.96 -5.26
N LYS A 63 10.25 -13.83 -4.54
CA LYS A 63 10.66 -13.72 -3.14
C LYS A 63 9.50 -13.85 -2.16
N ASN A 64 8.29 -14.16 -2.63
CA ASN A 64 7.06 -14.25 -1.83
C ASN A 64 6.71 -12.97 -1.05
N ILE A 65 7.11 -11.80 -1.57
CA ILE A 65 6.78 -10.50 -0.98
C ILE A 65 5.44 -10.03 -1.53
N LYS A 66 4.44 -9.94 -0.65
CA LYS A 66 3.10 -9.48 -1.00
C LYS A 66 3.10 -8.01 -1.39
N HIS A 67 2.69 -7.72 -2.62
CA HIS A 67 2.63 -6.38 -3.18
C HIS A 67 1.39 -6.20 -4.06
N SER A 68 1.11 -4.96 -4.45
CA SER A 68 0.11 -4.60 -5.47
C SER A 68 0.75 -3.67 -6.48
N CYS A 69 0.38 -3.79 -7.76
CA CYS A 69 0.81 -2.88 -8.81
C CYS A 69 -0.24 -1.82 -9.09
N PHE A 70 0.21 -0.60 -9.41
CA PHE A 70 -0.67 0.51 -9.72
C PHE A 70 -0.07 1.39 -10.83
N SER A 71 -0.59 1.24 -12.05
CA SER A 71 -0.14 1.98 -13.23
C SER A 71 -1.30 2.54 -14.04
N GLY A 72 -1.01 3.53 -14.89
CA GLY A 72 -2.04 4.18 -15.72
C GLY A 72 -2.67 3.26 -16.77
N GLY A 73 -1.98 2.21 -17.19
CA GLY A 73 -2.48 1.24 -18.18
C GLY A 73 -3.37 0.13 -17.61
N MET A 74 -3.61 0.10 -16.30
CA MET A 74 -4.52 -0.87 -15.68
C MET A 74 -5.97 -0.45 -15.85
N GLU A 75 -6.87 -1.44 -15.97
CA GLU A 75 -8.31 -1.20 -15.91
C GLU A 75 -8.69 -0.57 -14.57
N GLN A 76 -9.73 0.27 -14.57
CA GLN A 76 -10.18 0.97 -13.36
C GLN A 76 -10.52 0.00 -12.21
N LYS A 77 -11.11 -1.15 -12.54
CA LYS A 77 -11.46 -2.19 -11.58
C LYS A 77 -10.23 -2.79 -10.89
N ASP A 78 -9.16 -3.04 -11.63
CA ASP A 78 -7.93 -3.62 -11.09
C ASP A 78 -7.14 -2.59 -10.28
N ARG A 79 -7.16 -1.32 -10.71
CA ARG A 79 -6.63 -0.21 -9.91
C ARG A 79 -7.33 -0.10 -8.56
N GLU A 80 -8.66 -0.19 -8.55
CA GLU A 80 -9.45 -0.13 -7.32
C GLU A 80 -9.15 -1.34 -6.40
N ARG A 81 -9.06 -2.55 -6.95
CA ARG A 81 -8.68 -3.76 -6.20
C ARG A 81 -7.30 -3.66 -5.59
N ALA A 82 -6.31 -3.17 -6.35
CA ALA A 82 -4.95 -2.96 -5.86
C ALA A 82 -4.93 -2.02 -4.65
N LEU A 83 -5.66 -0.90 -4.72
CA LEU A 83 -5.77 0.04 -3.61
C LEU A 83 -6.51 -0.54 -2.40
N ILE A 84 -7.57 -1.30 -2.62
CA ILE A 84 -8.31 -1.98 -1.54
C ILE A 84 -7.39 -2.96 -0.82
N LYS A 85 -6.66 -3.81 -1.54
CA LYS A 85 -5.68 -4.75 -0.97
C LYS A 85 -4.61 -4.02 -0.16
N PHE A 86 -4.12 -2.89 -0.68
CA PHE A 86 -3.11 -2.10 0.00
C PHE A 86 -3.67 -1.44 1.27
N ARG A 87 -4.84 -0.81 1.23
CA ARG A 87 -5.50 -0.22 2.42
C ARG A 87 -5.84 -1.28 3.47
N ASN A 88 -6.24 -2.45 3.03
CA ASN A 88 -6.56 -3.60 3.89
C ASN A 88 -5.32 -4.34 4.42
N ARG A 89 -4.11 -3.90 4.04
CA ARG A 89 -2.84 -4.53 4.42
C ARG A 89 -2.68 -5.98 3.94
N THR A 90 -3.46 -6.40 2.96
CA THR A 90 -3.24 -7.66 2.22
C THR A 90 -1.93 -7.60 1.44
N SER A 91 -1.63 -6.44 0.86
CA SER A 91 -0.31 -6.08 0.35
C SER A 91 0.21 -4.86 1.11
N GLN A 92 1.50 -4.86 1.44
CA GLN A 92 2.11 -3.74 2.16
C GLN A 92 2.97 -2.87 1.27
N ILE A 93 3.33 -3.38 0.12
CA ILE A 93 4.08 -2.67 -0.90
C ILE A 93 3.14 -2.36 -2.06
N LEU A 94 3.09 -1.08 -2.42
CA LEU A 94 2.45 -0.63 -3.65
C LEU A 94 3.55 -0.22 -4.64
N ILE A 95 3.61 -0.86 -5.81
CA ILE A 95 4.54 -0.48 -6.87
C ILE A 95 3.78 0.44 -7.83
N ALA A 96 4.24 1.66 -8.04
CA ALA A 96 3.48 2.65 -8.80
C ALA A 96 4.35 3.55 -9.67
N THR A 97 3.74 4.11 -10.72
CA THR A 97 4.27 5.26 -11.45
C THR A 97 3.71 6.58 -10.89
N ASP A 98 4.38 7.70 -11.17
CA ASP A 98 3.94 9.03 -10.72
C ASP A 98 2.51 9.36 -11.15
N LEU A 99 2.23 9.17 -12.43
CA LEU A 99 0.93 9.48 -13.01
C LEU A 99 -0.20 8.69 -12.33
N ALA A 100 0.04 7.43 -12.05
CA ALA A 100 -0.95 6.59 -11.39
C ALA A 100 -1.15 6.98 -9.92
N SER A 101 -0.08 7.39 -9.24
CA SER A 101 -0.11 7.70 -7.80
C SER A 101 -0.74 9.05 -7.46
N ARG A 102 -0.99 9.93 -8.46
CA ARG A 102 -1.67 11.20 -8.23
C ARG A 102 -3.11 10.97 -7.77
N GLY A 103 -3.49 11.61 -6.67
CA GLY A 103 -4.85 11.50 -6.12
C GLY A 103 -5.16 10.21 -5.36
N ILE A 104 -4.19 9.32 -5.17
CA ILE A 104 -4.42 8.12 -4.34
C ILE A 104 -4.59 8.55 -2.89
N ASP A 105 -5.75 8.19 -2.33
CA ASP A 105 -5.98 8.25 -0.88
C ASP A 105 -5.44 6.96 -0.25
N VAL A 106 -4.23 7.06 0.29
CA VAL A 106 -3.56 5.96 0.99
C VAL A 106 -3.22 6.44 2.39
N PRO A 107 -3.83 5.86 3.43
CA PRO A 107 -3.55 6.24 4.79
C PRO A 107 -2.16 5.75 5.24
N GLU A 108 -1.48 6.59 6.01
CA GLU A 108 -0.33 6.25 6.86
C GLU A 108 0.83 5.50 6.20
N LEU A 109 1.31 5.97 5.05
CA LEU A 109 2.58 5.49 4.51
C LEU A 109 3.72 5.77 5.48
N LYS A 110 4.55 4.75 5.73
CA LYS A 110 5.73 4.86 6.58
C LYS A 110 6.98 5.18 5.77
N PHE A 111 7.02 4.73 4.51
CA PHE A 111 8.15 4.99 3.63
C PHE A 111 7.73 5.06 2.16
N ILE A 112 8.60 5.67 1.38
CA ILE A 112 8.63 5.53 -0.07
C ILE A 112 10.04 5.09 -0.49
N ILE A 113 10.12 4.38 -1.60
CA ILE A 113 11.37 3.98 -2.23
C ILE A 113 11.39 4.51 -3.66
N HIS A 114 12.35 5.37 -3.98
CA HIS A 114 12.66 5.74 -5.35
C HIS A 114 13.50 4.61 -5.98
N TYR A 115 12.81 3.57 -6.49
CA TYR A 115 13.47 2.50 -7.22
C TYR A 115 14.13 3.06 -8.48
N GLU A 116 13.44 3.94 -9.18
CA GLU A 116 13.99 4.79 -10.20
C GLU A 116 13.88 6.25 -9.77
N MET A 117 14.97 6.99 -9.93
CA MET A 117 15.02 8.40 -9.54
C MET A 117 14.03 9.21 -10.39
N SER A 118 13.29 10.11 -9.75
CA SER A 118 12.46 11.10 -10.45
C SER A 118 13.30 11.98 -11.37
N ARG A 119 12.74 12.39 -12.48
CA ARG A 119 13.43 13.21 -13.49
C ARG A 119 13.53 14.68 -13.09
N THR A 120 12.55 15.15 -12.31
CA THR A 120 12.43 16.55 -11.89
C THR A 120 12.25 16.67 -10.37
N LEU A 121 12.57 17.86 -9.85
CA LEU A 121 12.28 18.22 -8.45
C LEU A 121 10.78 18.15 -8.14
N GLU A 122 9.93 18.52 -9.10
CA GLU A 122 8.48 18.49 -8.93
C GLU A 122 7.99 17.04 -8.71
N GLU A 123 8.41 16.11 -9.57
CA GLU A 123 8.08 14.68 -9.40
C GLU A 123 8.60 14.15 -8.06
N TYR A 124 9.83 14.51 -7.68
CA TYR A 124 10.42 14.12 -6.40
C TYR A 124 9.58 14.62 -5.22
N THR A 125 9.17 15.88 -5.27
CA THR A 125 8.34 16.52 -4.24
C THR A 125 6.96 15.86 -4.16
N HIS A 126 6.34 15.56 -5.29
CA HIS A 126 5.06 14.87 -5.35
C HIS A 126 5.11 13.44 -4.79
N ARG A 127 6.18 12.67 -5.09
CA ARG A 127 6.40 11.35 -4.48
C ARG A 127 6.55 11.48 -2.97
N ASN A 128 7.41 12.38 -2.54
CA ASN A 128 7.68 12.62 -1.13
C ASN A 128 6.45 13.09 -0.35
N GLY A 129 5.57 13.86 -0.99
CA GLY A 129 4.28 14.27 -0.43
C GLY A 129 3.29 13.13 -0.16
N ARG A 130 3.63 11.88 -0.47
CA ARG A 130 2.82 10.69 -0.10
C ARG A 130 3.08 10.22 1.33
N VAL A 131 4.20 10.56 1.93
CA VAL A 131 4.57 10.23 3.31
C VAL A 131 4.66 11.49 4.17
N GLY A 132 4.59 11.33 5.48
CA GLY A 132 4.80 12.44 6.43
C GLY A 132 3.62 13.41 6.55
N ARG A 133 2.39 13.04 6.14
CA ARG A 133 1.21 13.90 6.28
C ARG A 133 0.82 14.06 7.75
N VAL A 134 0.62 15.34 8.15
CA VAL A 134 0.02 15.89 9.39
C VAL A 134 0.56 15.39 10.74
N LYS A 135 0.86 14.12 10.98
CA LYS A 135 1.31 13.61 12.31
C LYS A 135 2.32 12.47 12.27
N SER A 136 2.68 11.92 11.11
CA SER A 136 3.58 10.78 11.02
C SER A 136 4.93 11.16 10.41
N LYS A 137 6.02 10.69 11.02
CA LYS A 137 7.35 10.75 10.40
C LYS A 137 7.37 9.75 9.25
N GLY A 138 7.77 10.18 8.06
CA GLY A 138 7.97 9.32 6.89
C GLY A 138 9.41 9.34 6.43
N THR A 139 9.85 8.27 5.77
CA THR A 139 11.21 8.19 5.23
C THR A 139 11.16 7.94 3.73
N ALA A 140 11.92 8.72 2.97
CA ALA A 140 12.17 8.49 1.56
C ALA A 140 13.51 7.77 1.38
N TYR A 141 13.51 6.65 0.70
CA TYR A 141 14.70 5.90 0.36
C TYR A 141 15.04 6.09 -1.11
N VAL A 142 16.30 6.38 -1.40
CA VAL A 142 16.83 6.51 -2.75
C VAL A 142 17.86 5.41 -2.98
N LEU A 143 17.68 4.60 -4.02
CA LEU A 143 18.66 3.60 -4.41
C LEU A 143 19.76 4.28 -5.24
N LYS A 144 20.98 4.34 -4.72
CA LYS A 144 22.12 5.01 -5.35
C LYS A 144 23.06 4.00 -6.02
N GLU A 145 23.30 4.21 -7.31
CA GLU A 145 24.35 3.51 -8.06
C GLU A 145 25.74 4.04 -7.68
N GLU A 146 26.74 3.18 -7.65
CA GLU A 146 28.08 3.51 -7.15
C GLU A 146 28.72 4.69 -7.90
N ASN A 147 28.55 4.72 -9.23
CA ASN A 147 29.19 5.70 -10.11
C ASN A 147 28.22 6.76 -10.63
N ARG A 148 27.09 6.96 -9.97
CA ARG A 148 26.07 7.95 -10.40
C ARG A 148 25.82 8.96 -9.31
N ASP A 149 26.05 10.23 -9.63
CA ASP A 149 25.71 11.32 -8.73
C ASP A 149 24.20 11.44 -8.59
N LEU A 150 23.77 11.73 -7.37
CA LEU A 150 22.37 12.04 -7.11
C LEU A 150 22.06 13.48 -7.55
N PRO A 151 20.84 13.73 -8.03
CA PRO A 151 20.40 15.09 -8.32
C PRO A 151 20.57 16.01 -7.11
N GLU A 152 20.76 17.30 -7.37
CA GLU A 152 21.00 18.30 -6.33
C GLU A 152 19.95 18.35 -5.24
N PHE A 153 18.69 18.11 -5.60
CA PHE A 153 17.56 18.06 -4.67
C PHE A 153 17.59 16.84 -3.70
N VAL A 154 18.56 15.93 -3.84
CA VAL A 154 18.71 14.72 -2.99
C VAL A 154 20.02 14.78 -2.17
N LYS A 155 20.88 15.77 -2.38
CA LYS A 155 22.24 15.84 -1.80
C LYS A 155 22.28 15.77 -0.26
N ASN A 156 21.25 16.17 0.44
CA ASN A 156 21.20 16.16 1.92
C ASN A 156 20.70 14.83 2.51
N SER A 157 20.81 13.73 1.78
CA SER A 157 20.39 12.41 2.23
C SER A 157 21.47 11.73 3.09
N ARG A 158 21.05 10.96 4.10
CA ARG A 158 21.94 10.15 4.93
C ARG A 158 22.07 8.74 4.36
N ALA A 159 23.28 8.22 4.29
CA ALA A 159 23.52 6.83 3.92
C ALA A 159 22.97 5.88 5.00
N VAL A 160 22.35 4.79 4.56
CA VAL A 160 21.85 3.74 5.44
C VAL A 160 22.48 2.41 5.06
N ASN A 161 23.01 1.72 6.07
CA ASN A 161 23.42 0.33 5.95
C ASN A 161 22.21 -0.57 6.20
N ILE A 162 21.87 -1.41 5.22
CA ILE A 162 20.80 -2.39 5.34
C ILE A 162 21.34 -3.57 6.13
N SER A 163 20.82 -3.79 7.33
CA SER A 163 21.07 -5.00 8.11
C SER A 163 19.88 -5.94 7.95
N LYS A 164 20.11 -7.23 7.72
CA LYS A 164 19.04 -8.23 7.78
C LYS A 164 18.48 -8.29 9.19
N LYS A 165 17.35 -7.66 9.42
CA LYS A 165 16.59 -7.83 10.66
C LYS A 165 15.75 -9.09 10.54
N SER A 166 15.71 -9.89 11.62
CA SER A 166 14.73 -10.98 11.69
C SER A 166 13.33 -10.40 11.54
N VAL A 167 12.64 -10.81 10.51
CA VAL A 167 11.25 -10.39 10.26
C VAL A 167 10.42 -10.88 11.45
N ARG A 168 9.92 -9.96 12.28
CA ARG A 168 8.88 -10.30 13.26
C ARG A 168 7.73 -10.92 12.48
N LYS A 169 7.20 -12.06 12.94
CA LYS A 169 5.98 -12.68 12.40
C LYS A 169 4.87 -11.63 12.42
N ALA A 170 4.69 -10.94 11.33
CA ALA A 170 3.62 -9.97 11.20
C ALA A 170 2.31 -10.73 10.99
N GLN A 171 1.25 -10.23 11.58
CA GLN A 171 -0.09 -10.71 11.27
C GLN A 171 -0.41 -10.30 9.83
N PHE A 172 -0.49 -11.28 8.94
CA PHE A 172 -0.87 -11.05 7.56
C PHE A 172 -2.39 -10.93 7.48
N TRP A 173 -2.85 -9.91 6.75
CA TRP A 173 -4.25 -9.69 6.46
C TRP A 173 -4.62 -10.25 5.08
N GLU A 174 -5.88 -10.65 4.95
CA GLU A 174 -6.47 -11.03 3.67
C GLU A 174 -7.74 -10.20 3.43
N THR A 175 -8.03 -9.89 2.18
CA THR A 175 -9.25 -9.15 1.81
C THR A 175 -10.31 -10.11 1.32
N LEU A 176 -11.46 -10.11 1.98
CA LEU A 176 -12.64 -10.82 1.54
C LEU A 176 -13.56 -9.88 0.74
N PHE A 177 -14.08 -10.38 -0.37
CA PHE A 177 -15.13 -9.75 -1.17
C PHE A 177 -16.50 -10.25 -0.73
N ILE A 178 -17.47 -9.36 -0.64
CA ILE A 178 -18.89 -9.65 -0.32
C ILE A 178 -19.76 -9.09 -1.43
N SER A 179 -20.60 -9.93 -2.04
CA SER A 179 -21.49 -9.54 -3.15
C SER A 179 -22.74 -8.80 -2.67
N GLY A 180 -22.61 -7.85 -1.74
CA GLY A 180 -23.70 -7.06 -1.20
C GLY A 180 -23.21 -5.67 -0.78
N GLY A 181 -23.99 -4.64 -1.11
CA GLY A 181 -23.59 -3.26 -0.93
C GLY A 181 -24.75 -2.34 -0.46
N ARG A 182 -24.50 -1.01 -0.57
CA ARG A 182 -25.47 0.01 -0.13
C ARG A 182 -26.82 -0.11 -0.83
N LYS A 183 -26.84 -0.46 -2.14
CA LYS A 183 -28.07 -0.66 -2.89
C LYS A 183 -28.96 -1.78 -2.32
N ASP A 184 -28.35 -2.72 -1.61
CA ASP A 184 -29.06 -3.81 -0.92
C ASP A 184 -29.46 -3.42 0.51
N LYS A 185 -29.34 -2.11 0.86
CA LYS A 185 -29.58 -1.54 2.21
C LYS A 185 -28.65 -2.15 3.29
N ILE A 186 -27.47 -2.62 2.88
CA ILE A 186 -26.45 -3.17 3.76
C ILE A 186 -25.58 -2.01 4.26
N SER A 187 -25.30 -1.98 5.56
CA SER A 187 -24.41 -1.06 6.24
C SER A 187 -23.11 -1.75 6.67
N LYS A 188 -22.09 -0.96 7.05
CA LYS A 188 -20.87 -1.52 7.66
C LYS A 188 -21.17 -2.28 8.95
N GLY A 189 -22.15 -1.82 9.74
CA GLY A 189 -22.60 -2.49 10.96
C GLY A 189 -23.23 -3.86 10.70
N ASP A 190 -24.02 -4.00 9.62
CA ASP A 190 -24.57 -5.30 9.23
C ASP A 190 -23.47 -6.30 8.85
N ILE A 191 -22.44 -5.83 8.11
CA ILE A 191 -21.29 -6.65 7.74
C ILE A 191 -20.53 -7.06 9.00
N ALA A 192 -20.19 -6.12 9.89
CA ALA A 192 -19.50 -6.43 11.15
C ALA A 192 -20.30 -7.45 11.98
N GLY A 193 -21.64 -7.27 12.07
CA GLY A 193 -22.54 -8.21 12.74
C GLY A 193 -22.49 -9.61 12.14
N LEU A 194 -22.42 -9.75 10.80
CA LEU A 194 -22.27 -11.02 10.11
C LEU A 194 -20.98 -11.73 10.55
N PHE A 195 -19.85 -11.01 10.55
CA PHE A 195 -18.56 -11.56 10.94
C PHE A 195 -18.50 -11.94 12.42
N PHE A 196 -19.02 -11.10 13.31
CA PHE A 196 -19.04 -11.41 14.74
C PHE A 196 -19.99 -12.56 15.10
N LYS A 197 -21.24 -12.52 14.61
CA LYS A 197 -22.26 -13.48 14.99
C LYS A 197 -22.13 -14.85 14.30
N GLN A 198 -21.97 -14.83 12.97
CA GLN A 198 -21.88 -16.06 12.18
C GLN A 198 -20.43 -16.48 11.95
N GLY A 199 -19.51 -15.52 11.70
CA GLY A 199 -18.09 -15.77 11.57
C GLY A 199 -17.43 -16.20 12.88
N ASN A 200 -17.99 -15.79 14.02
CA ASN A 200 -17.45 -16.02 15.36
C ASN A 200 -16.02 -15.49 15.54
N ILE A 201 -15.77 -14.26 15.06
CA ILE A 201 -14.49 -13.59 15.20
C ILE A 201 -14.57 -12.49 16.27
N THR A 202 -13.40 -12.12 16.79
CA THR A 202 -13.25 -11.03 17.76
C THR A 202 -13.03 -9.69 17.06
N LYS A 203 -13.14 -8.58 17.82
CA LYS A 203 -13.02 -7.22 17.26
C LYS A 203 -11.64 -6.97 16.63
N ASP A 204 -10.58 -7.50 17.18
CA ASP A 204 -9.21 -7.41 16.70
C ASP A 204 -8.96 -8.23 15.41
N GLN A 205 -9.83 -9.18 15.11
CA GLN A 205 -9.81 -9.98 13.88
C GLN A 205 -10.63 -9.37 12.74
N LEU A 206 -11.32 -8.26 12.97
CA LEU A 206 -12.05 -7.52 11.95
C LEU A 206 -11.32 -6.22 11.64
N GLY A 207 -10.75 -6.13 10.45
CA GLY A 207 -10.07 -4.93 9.97
C GLY A 207 -11.01 -3.95 9.25
N ILE A 208 -10.47 -3.28 8.25
CA ILE A 208 -11.20 -2.26 7.49
C ILE A 208 -12.36 -2.89 6.72
N ILE A 209 -13.53 -2.24 6.78
CA ILE A 209 -14.69 -2.54 5.94
C ILE A 209 -14.86 -1.41 4.93
N GLU A 210 -14.62 -1.71 3.64
CA GLU A 210 -14.92 -0.81 2.54
C GLU A 210 -16.27 -1.19 1.90
N LEU A 211 -17.28 -0.39 2.12
CA LEU A 211 -18.63 -0.62 1.59
C LEU A 211 -18.85 0.22 0.32
N LYS A 212 -19.15 -0.45 -0.78
CA LYS A 212 -19.48 0.12 -2.09
C LYS A 212 -20.99 0.06 -2.37
N GLN A 213 -21.41 0.48 -3.56
CA GLN A 213 -22.83 0.47 -3.94
C GLN A 213 -23.38 -0.96 -4.05
N ASP A 214 -22.62 -1.87 -4.65
CA ASP A 214 -23.06 -3.23 -5.00
C ASP A 214 -22.27 -4.35 -4.31
N CYS A 215 -21.19 -4.01 -3.61
CA CYS A 215 -20.33 -4.96 -2.93
C CYS A 215 -19.68 -4.36 -1.68
N ALA A 216 -18.95 -5.19 -0.95
CA ALA A 216 -18.09 -4.75 0.13
C ALA A 216 -16.78 -5.56 0.16
N PHE A 217 -15.77 -4.98 0.81
CA PHE A 217 -14.47 -5.61 1.04
C PHE A 217 -14.15 -5.54 2.52
N VAL A 218 -13.65 -6.64 3.08
CA VAL A 218 -13.39 -6.77 4.51
C VAL A 218 -12.02 -7.35 4.73
N ALA A 219 -11.22 -6.69 5.55
CA ALA A 219 -9.92 -7.21 5.99
C ALA A 219 -10.11 -8.16 7.18
N VAL A 220 -9.48 -9.34 7.08
CA VAL A 220 -9.44 -10.35 8.17
C VAL A 220 -8.03 -10.94 8.26
N PRO A 221 -7.62 -11.52 9.40
CA PRO A 221 -6.37 -12.25 9.47
C PRO A 221 -6.35 -13.39 8.44
N LYS A 222 -5.23 -13.51 7.72
CA LYS A 222 -5.07 -14.55 6.67
C LYS A 222 -5.28 -15.96 7.22
N SER A 223 -4.90 -16.21 8.47
CA SER A 223 -5.02 -17.53 9.11
C SER A 223 -6.46 -18.05 9.25
N ILE A 224 -7.45 -17.15 9.21
CA ILE A 224 -8.88 -17.52 9.36
C ILE A 224 -9.70 -17.20 8.10
N ALA A 225 -9.08 -16.65 7.06
CA ALA A 225 -9.79 -16.17 5.86
C ALA A 225 -10.58 -17.29 5.16
N ASP A 226 -9.97 -18.44 4.90
CA ASP A 226 -10.62 -19.56 4.23
C ASP A 226 -11.75 -20.16 5.07
N GLN A 227 -11.58 -20.27 6.39
CA GLN A 227 -12.62 -20.69 7.31
C GLN A 227 -13.82 -19.74 7.29
N LEU A 228 -13.56 -18.43 7.25
CA LEU A 228 -14.62 -17.41 7.15
C LEU A 228 -15.35 -17.48 5.82
N VAL A 229 -14.64 -17.68 4.71
CA VAL A 229 -15.26 -17.89 3.39
C VAL A 229 -16.21 -19.08 3.44
N ASN A 230 -15.75 -20.23 3.93
CA ASN A 230 -16.59 -21.44 4.02
C ASN A 230 -17.83 -21.22 4.90
N LYS A 231 -17.69 -20.49 6.01
CA LYS A 231 -18.79 -20.24 6.96
C LYS A 231 -19.80 -19.21 6.45
N LEU A 232 -19.33 -18.14 5.80
CA LEU A 232 -20.13 -16.97 5.46
C LEU A 232 -20.60 -16.95 4.02
N ASN A 233 -20.01 -17.77 3.14
CA ASN A 233 -20.45 -17.83 1.75
C ASN A 233 -21.88 -18.36 1.66
N ASN A 234 -22.68 -17.73 0.79
CA ASN A 234 -24.11 -18.06 0.60
C ASN A 234 -25.00 -17.83 1.83
N THR A 235 -24.53 -17.13 2.85
CA THR A 235 -25.38 -16.73 3.99
C THR A 235 -26.28 -15.55 3.66
N ARG A 236 -27.28 -15.34 4.48
CA ARG A 236 -28.22 -14.22 4.31
C ARG A 236 -27.75 -13.01 5.12
N LEU A 237 -27.55 -11.89 4.43
CA LEU A 237 -27.27 -10.60 5.04
C LEU A 237 -28.45 -9.67 4.74
N LYS A 238 -29.28 -9.37 5.74
CA LYS A 238 -30.62 -8.74 5.55
C LYS A 238 -31.48 -9.56 4.59
N LYS A 239 -31.91 -8.95 3.49
CA LYS A 239 -32.78 -9.61 2.49
C LYS A 239 -32.00 -10.30 1.37
N LYS A 240 -30.65 -10.17 1.34
CA LYS A 240 -29.80 -10.67 0.26
C LYS A 240 -28.99 -11.87 0.68
N LYS A 241 -28.98 -12.91 -0.15
CA LYS A 241 -27.99 -13.99 -0.08
C LYS A 241 -26.67 -13.49 -0.66
N VAL A 242 -25.62 -13.44 0.14
CA VAL A 242 -24.31 -12.88 -0.27
C VAL A 242 -23.31 -13.98 -0.56
N ARG A 243 -22.51 -13.77 -1.60
CA ARG A 243 -21.29 -14.57 -1.83
C ARG A 243 -20.14 -13.90 -1.07
N VAL A 244 -19.33 -14.72 -0.41
CA VAL A 244 -18.11 -14.31 0.27
C VAL A 244 -16.95 -15.10 -0.32
N THR A 245 -15.94 -14.41 -0.84
CA THR A 245 -14.76 -15.03 -1.45
C THR A 245 -13.50 -14.24 -1.09
N VAL A 246 -12.35 -14.87 -1.15
CA VAL A 246 -11.07 -14.13 -1.10
C VAL A 246 -10.98 -13.25 -2.35
N LEU A 247 -10.53 -12.00 -2.18
CA LEU A 247 -10.31 -11.08 -3.30
C LEU A 247 -9.09 -11.53 -4.10
N GLN A 248 -9.33 -12.13 -5.24
CA GLN A 248 -8.27 -12.53 -6.18
C GLN A 248 -7.56 -11.32 -6.80
N SER A 249 -6.38 -11.56 -7.32
CA SER A 249 -5.54 -10.57 -8.02
C SER A 249 -6.18 -10.16 -9.33
#